data_9e04c7c604b9bce183ac13b9e223946c
#
_entry.id   9e04c7c604b9bce183ac13b9e223946c
#
_cell.length_a   1.000
_cell.length_b   1.000
_cell.length_c   1.000
_cell.angle_alpha   90.00
_cell.angle_beta   90.00
_cell.angle_gamma   90.00
#
_symmetry.space_group_name_H-M   'P 1'
#
loop_
_entity.id
_entity.type
_entity.pdbx_description
1 polymer ?
#
loop_
_entity_poly.entity_id
_entity_poly.type
_entity_poly.pdbx_seq_one_letter_code
_entity_poly.pdbx_strand_id
1 'polypeptide(L)'
;MLGFAGTVLALIVVISSCSTQSATAQASGPKVTDKVFFDMSIGGQAVGTIEIGLFGEVVPKTVKNFATLAQRTAPEGYKNSIFHRVIKNFMLQGGDFTSGTGTGGKSIYGAKYMFL
;
A
#
# COMPACT_ATOMS: atom_id res chain seq x y z
N MET A 1 56.94 -64.70 7.97
CA MET A 1 57.51 -63.61 7.12
C MET A 1 56.60 -62.41 7.19
N LEU A 2 57.24 -61.33 7.50
CA LEU A 2 56.67 -60.02 7.88
C LEU A 2 55.71 -59.42 6.84
N GLY A 3 54.53 -58.95 7.32
CA GLY A 3 53.67 -58.06 6.57
C GLY A 3 53.42 -56.78 7.38
N PHE A 4 53.88 -55.69 6.83
CA PHE A 4 53.74 -54.37 7.46
C PHE A 4 52.31 -53.85 7.29
N ALA A 5 51.65 -53.53 8.40
CA ALA A 5 50.41 -52.77 8.43
C ALA A 5 50.75 -51.28 8.37
N GLY A 6 50.41 -50.63 7.27
CA GLY A 6 50.51 -49.17 7.13
C GLY A 6 49.19 -48.51 7.54
N THR A 7 49.18 -47.86 8.69
CA THR A 7 48.02 -47.08 9.16
C THR A 7 48.05 -45.70 8.49
N VAL A 8 47.14 -45.45 7.55
CA VAL A 8 46.98 -44.15 6.97
C VAL A 8 46.04 -43.33 7.85
N LEU A 9 46.59 -42.35 8.56
CA LEU A 9 45.82 -41.41 9.38
C LEU A 9 45.23 -40.33 8.45
N ALA A 10 43.94 -40.45 8.13
CA ALA A 10 43.24 -39.42 7.36
C ALA A 10 42.88 -38.26 8.31
N LEU A 11 43.56 -37.14 8.15
CA LEU A 11 43.21 -35.89 8.81
C LEU A 11 42.01 -35.25 8.15
N ILE A 12 40.83 -35.40 8.75
CA ILE A 12 39.62 -34.73 8.30
C ILE A 12 39.65 -33.30 8.83
N VAL A 13 39.99 -32.34 7.95
CA VAL A 13 39.88 -30.90 8.24
C VAL A 13 38.40 -30.54 7.99
N VAL A 14 37.63 -30.43 9.08
CA VAL A 14 36.29 -29.86 9.01
C VAL A 14 36.40 -28.34 8.91
N ILE A 15 36.29 -27.82 7.67
CA ILE A 15 36.17 -26.38 7.47
C ILE A 15 34.72 -26.02 7.80
N SER A 16 34.51 -25.52 9.02
CA SER A 16 33.23 -24.94 9.40
C SER A 16 33.08 -23.60 8.68
N SER A 17 32.36 -23.63 7.54
CA SER A 17 31.96 -22.43 6.82
C SER A 17 30.90 -21.71 7.67
N CYS A 18 31.34 -20.77 8.47
CA CYS A 18 30.44 -19.82 9.12
C CYS A 18 29.84 -18.91 8.05
N SER A 19 28.68 -19.31 7.50
CA SER A 19 27.88 -18.45 6.64
C SER A 19 27.29 -17.37 7.54
N THR A 20 27.92 -16.19 7.57
CA THR A 20 27.28 -14.99 8.08
C THR A 20 26.13 -14.62 7.16
N GLN A 21 24.96 -15.14 7.44
CA GLN A 21 23.72 -14.62 6.87
C GLN A 21 23.54 -13.22 7.47
N SER A 22 23.90 -12.21 6.70
CA SER A 22 23.46 -10.83 6.95
C SER A 22 21.95 -10.82 6.81
N ALA A 23 21.25 -10.95 7.94
CA ALA A 23 19.85 -10.63 8.01
C ALA A 23 19.74 -9.12 7.75
N THR A 24 19.56 -8.73 6.48
CA THR A 24 19.03 -7.42 6.17
C THR A 24 17.64 -7.39 6.78
N ALA A 25 17.53 -6.76 7.94
CA ALA A 25 16.24 -6.39 8.50
C ALA A 25 15.61 -5.43 7.49
N GLN A 26 14.82 -5.99 6.58
CA GLN A 26 13.93 -5.22 5.73
C GLN A 26 12.98 -4.54 6.70
N ALA A 27 13.13 -3.23 6.87
CA ALA A 27 12.15 -2.44 7.59
C ALA A 27 10.84 -2.61 6.82
N SER A 28 10.01 -3.54 7.27
CA SER A 28 8.69 -3.76 6.71
C SER A 28 7.89 -2.51 7.05
N GLY A 29 7.66 -1.66 6.05
CA GLY A 29 6.74 -0.53 6.18
C GLY A 29 5.35 -0.99 6.64
N PRO A 30 4.45 -0.08 6.96
CA PRO A 30 3.11 -0.42 7.41
C PRO A 30 2.41 -1.31 6.40
N LYS A 31 1.72 -2.35 6.90
CA LYS A 31 1.02 -3.33 6.07
C LYS A 31 -0.21 -2.72 5.41
N VAL A 32 -0.38 -2.94 4.12
CA VAL A 32 -1.61 -2.62 3.41
C VAL A 32 -2.70 -3.60 3.86
N THR A 33 -3.78 -3.09 4.44
CA THR A 33 -4.92 -3.89 4.94
C THR A 33 -6.08 -3.92 3.96
N ASP A 34 -6.27 -2.85 3.22
CA ASP A 34 -7.37 -2.66 2.28
C ASP A 34 -6.87 -2.02 1.00
N LYS A 35 -7.58 -2.23 -0.10
CA LYS A 35 -7.32 -1.60 -1.39
C LYS A 35 -8.57 -0.94 -1.94
N VAL A 36 -8.42 0.23 -2.53
CA VAL A 36 -9.47 0.94 -3.24
C VAL A 36 -9.02 1.14 -4.68
N PHE A 37 -9.96 0.98 -5.61
CA PHE A 37 -9.73 1.12 -7.04
C PHE A 37 -10.60 2.26 -7.58
N PHE A 38 -9.98 3.19 -8.29
CA PHE A 38 -10.68 4.25 -9.01
C PHE A 38 -10.58 4.01 -10.51
N ASP A 39 -11.66 3.58 -11.12
CA ASP A 39 -11.78 3.50 -12.57
C ASP A 39 -11.96 4.90 -13.13
N MET A 40 -10.98 5.34 -13.90
CA MET A 40 -10.89 6.70 -14.40
C MET A 40 -11.43 6.82 -15.82
N SER A 41 -12.15 7.93 -16.08
CA SER A 41 -12.58 8.29 -17.43
C SER A 41 -12.30 9.75 -17.72
N ILE A 42 -12.00 10.06 -18.99
CA ILE A 42 -11.83 11.42 -19.50
C ILE A 42 -12.72 11.56 -20.74
N GLY A 43 -13.62 12.55 -20.72
CA GLY A 43 -14.55 12.74 -21.82
C GLY A 43 -15.46 11.53 -22.08
N GLY A 44 -15.77 10.75 -21.04
CA GLY A 44 -16.56 9.52 -21.13
C GLY A 44 -15.79 8.27 -21.57
N GLN A 45 -14.50 8.37 -21.89
CA GLN A 45 -13.66 7.24 -22.26
C GLN A 45 -12.85 6.75 -21.06
N ALA A 46 -12.84 5.43 -20.82
CA ALA A 46 -12.01 4.81 -19.79
C ALA A 46 -10.53 5.00 -20.13
N VAL A 47 -9.74 5.46 -19.16
CA VAL A 47 -8.30 5.71 -19.32
C VAL A 47 -7.43 4.87 -18.42
N GLY A 48 -8.02 4.13 -17.47
CA GLY A 48 -7.31 3.21 -16.58
C GLY A 48 -7.84 3.25 -15.16
N THR A 49 -7.16 2.50 -14.29
CA THR A 49 -7.52 2.35 -12.88
C THR A 49 -6.37 2.80 -11.99
N ILE A 50 -6.69 3.58 -10.96
CA ILE A 50 -5.75 3.94 -9.89
C ILE A 50 -5.99 2.99 -8.73
N GLU A 51 -4.95 2.26 -8.31
CA GLU A 51 -4.98 1.40 -7.13
C GLU A 51 -4.37 2.13 -5.93
N ILE A 52 -5.08 2.15 -4.81
CA ILE A 52 -4.68 2.83 -3.58
C ILE A 52 -4.65 1.82 -2.44
N GLY A 53 -3.45 1.59 -1.87
CA GLY A 53 -3.28 0.79 -0.67
C GLY A 53 -3.56 1.59 0.60
N LEU A 54 -4.30 1.01 1.52
CA LEU A 54 -4.71 1.65 2.77
C LEU A 54 -4.10 0.92 3.97
N PHE A 55 -3.71 1.68 4.99
CA PHE A 55 -3.03 1.18 6.19
C PHE A 55 -3.96 1.18 7.40
N GLY A 56 -4.92 0.27 7.40
CA GLY A 56 -5.98 0.21 8.42
C GLY A 56 -5.50 -0.08 9.84
N GLU A 57 -4.36 -0.75 9.99
CA GLU A 57 -3.75 -0.98 11.31
C GLU A 57 -3.17 0.31 11.90
N VAL A 58 -2.71 1.24 11.05
CA VAL A 58 -2.12 2.52 11.47
C VAL A 58 -3.20 3.59 11.69
N VAL A 59 -4.14 3.71 10.75
CA VAL A 59 -5.16 4.77 10.73
C VAL A 59 -6.56 4.21 10.44
N PRO A 60 -7.12 3.38 11.33
CA PRO A 60 -8.34 2.62 11.05
C PRO A 60 -9.56 3.50 10.75
N LYS A 61 -9.71 4.61 11.45
CA LYS A 61 -10.82 5.54 11.23
C LYS A 61 -10.74 6.22 9.86
N THR A 62 -9.55 6.61 9.45
CA THR A 62 -9.29 7.24 8.13
C THR A 62 -9.57 6.24 7.00
N VAL A 63 -9.07 5.02 7.14
CA VAL A 63 -9.30 3.95 6.16
C VAL A 63 -10.79 3.63 6.05
N LYS A 64 -11.50 3.49 7.17
CA LYS A 64 -12.94 3.26 7.15
C LYS A 64 -13.70 4.39 6.44
N ASN A 65 -13.35 5.64 6.71
CA ASN A 65 -13.95 6.79 6.03
C ASN A 65 -13.73 6.72 4.52
N PHE A 66 -12.48 6.57 4.10
CA PHE A 66 -12.09 6.57 2.69
C PHE A 66 -12.71 5.40 1.92
N ALA A 67 -12.60 4.19 2.44
CA ALA A 67 -13.14 2.99 1.81
C ALA A 67 -14.68 3.02 1.72
N THR A 68 -15.37 3.54 2.74
CA THR A 68 -16.82 3.69 2.71
C THR A 68 -17.27 4.72 1.67
N LEU A 69 -16.58 5.85 1.58
CA LEU A 69 -16.89 6.88 0.59
C LEU A 69 -16.58 6.42 -0.84
N ALA A 70 -15.56 5.59 -1.03
CA ALA A 70 -15.23 5.00 -2.33
C ALA A 70 -16.32 4.07 -2.88
N GLN A 71 -17.11 3.44 -2.02
CA GLN A 71 -18.21 2.57 -2.40
C GLN A 71 -19.51 3.32 -2.72
N ARG A 72 -19.64 4.56 -2.28
CA ARG A 72 -20.85 5.38 -2.43
C ARG A 72 -20.77 6.24 -3.69
N THR A 73 -21.94 6.46 -4.30
CA THR A 73 -22.08 7.34 -5.46
C THR A 73 -22.28 8.80 -5.00
N ALA A 74 -21.78 9.76 -5.77
CA ALA A 74 -22.06 11.17 -5.54
C ALA A 74 -23.59 11.42 -5.51
N PRO A 75 -24.10 12.30 -4.63
CA PRO A 75 -23.38 13.21 -3.75
C PRO A 75 -23.05 12.63 -2.35
N GLU A 76 -23.05 11.32 -2.17
CA GLU A 76 -22.81 10.67 -0.89
C GLU A 76 -21.40 10.01 -0.80
N GLY A 77 -20.65 9.97 -1.89
CA GLY A 77 -19.32 9.40 -1.96
C GLY A 77 -18.59 9.64 -3.28
N TYR A 78 -17.47 8.96 -3.49
CA TYR A 78 -16.54 9.27 -4.58
C TYR A 78 -16.96 8.76 -5.97
N LYS A 79 -17.78 7.71 -6.05
CA LYS A 79 -18.18 7.15 -7.34
C LYS A 79 -18.95 8.20 -8.14
N ASN A 80 -18.55 8.43 -9.39
CA ASN A 80 -19.05 9.47 -10.29
C ASN A 80 -18.75 10.92 -9.79
N SER A 81 -17.81 11.10 -8.89
CA SER A 81 -17.27 12.43 -8.57
C SER A 81 -16.13 12.77 -9.52
N ILE A 82 -15.68 14.01 -9.49
CA ILE A 82 -14.63 14.52 -10.39
C ILE A 82 -13.34 14.89 -9.64
N PHE A 83 -12.22 14.83 -10.35
CA PHE A 83 -11.03 15.56 -9.97
C PHE A 83 -11.17 17.01 -10.48
N HIS A 84 -11.51 17.93 -9.60
CA HIS A 84 -11.78 19.32 -9.95
C HIS A 84 -10.53 20.14 -10.21
N ARG A 85 -9.35 19.61 -9.84
CA ARG A 85 -8.07 20.27 -10.10
C ARG A 85 -7.00 19.22 -10.46
N VAL A 86 -6.42 19.38 -11.64
CA VAL A 86 -5.38 18.50 -12.16
C VAL A 86 -4.20 19.35 -12.63
N ILE A 87 -3.03 19.11 -12.07
CA ILE A 87 -1.80 19.81 -12.47
C ILE A 87 -0.76 18.78 -12.87
N LYS A 88 -0.35 18.84 -14.14
CA LYS A 88 0.64 17.92 -14.72
C LYS A 88 1.93 17.94 -13.90
N ASN A 89 2.44 16.75 -13.59
CA ASN A 89 3.67 16.53 -12.81
C ASN A 89 3.61 17.04 -11.36
N PHE A 90 2.43 17.40 -10.85
CA PHE A 90 2.29 17.87 -9.48
C PHE A 90 1.23 17.11 -8.71
N MET A 91 -0.07 17.20 -9.07
CA MET A 91 -1.12 16.56 -8.27
C MET A 91 -2.47 16.44 -8.99
N LEU A 92 -3.27 15.50 -8.48
CA LEU A 92 -4.71 15.38 -8.73
C LEU A 92 -5.44 15.74 -7.43
N GLN A 93 -6.44 16.60 -7.49
CA GLN A 93 -7.26 16.98 -6.35
C GLN A 93 -8.72 16.65 -6.63
N GLY A 94 -9.32 15.87 -5.75
CA GLY A 94 -10.71 15.42 -5.81
C GLY A 94 -11.28 15.20 -4.42
N GLY A 95 -12.40 14.47 -4.34
CA GLY A 95 -13.06 14.15 -3.09
C GLY A 95 -14.16 15.11 -2.67
N ASP A 96 -14.36 16.20 -3.40
CA ASP A 96 -15.56 17.02 -3.29
C ASP A 96 -16.68 16.41 -4.15
N PHE A 97 -17.34 15.40 -3.60
CA PHE A 97 -18.46 14.71 -4.25
C PHE A 97 -19.81 15.42 -4.09
N THR A 98 -19.84 16.55 -3.35
CA THR A 98 -21.05 17.34 -3.12
C THR A 98 -21.18 18.49 -4.11
N SER A 99 -20.16 19.31 -4.29
CA SER A 99 -20.18 20.49 -5.17
C SER A 99 -19.23 20.40 -6.37
N GLY A 100 -18.17 19.58 -6.27
CA GLY A 100 -17.18 19.43 -7.34
C GLY A 100 -16.28 20.66 -7.54
N THR A 101 -16.28 21.61 -6.62
CA THR A 101 -15.52 22.88 -6.70
C THR A 101 -14.28 22.90 -5.80
N GLY A 102 -14.15 21.92 -4.92
CA GLY A 102 -13.09 21.82 -3.93
C GLY A 102 -13.43 22.43 -2.57
N THR A 103 -14.65 22.94 -2.40
CA THR A 103 -15.13 23.56 -1.14
C THR A 103 -16.08 22.67 -0.36
N GLY A 104 -16.57 21.59 -0.98
CA GLY A 104 -17.50 20.66 -0.38
C GLY A 104 -16.85 19.37 0.12
N GLY A 105 -17.65 18.32 0.17
CA GLY A 105 -17.30 17.03 0.73
C GLY A 105 -17.69 16.89 2.20
N LYS A 106 -17.87 15.66 2.65
CA LYS A 106 -18.20 15.32 4.03
C LYS A 106 -17.57 14.00 4.43
N SER A 107 -17.33 13.82 5.71
CA SER A 107 -16.90 12.54 6.27
C SER A 107 -18.12 11.65 6.59
N ILE A 108 -17.91 10.33 6.69
CA ILE A 108 -18.94 9.42 7.20
C ILE A 108 -19.27 9.68 8.69
N TYR A 109 -18.41 10.41 9.36
CA TYR A 109 -18.54 10.76 10.79
C TYR A 109 -19.18 12.13 11.05
N GLY A 110 -19.52 12.88 9.99
CA GLY A 110 -20.11 14.21 10.05
C GLY A 110 -19.41 15.23 9.17
N ALA A 111 -19.86 16.49 9.24
CA ALA A 111 -19.44 17.56 8.31
C ALA A 111 -17.96 17.94 8.40
N LYS A 112 -17.36 17.85 9.59
CA LYS A 112 -15.93 18.09 9.83
C LYS A 112 -15.34 16.98 10.67
N TYR A 113 -14.43 16.23 10.10
CA TYR A 113 -13.63 15.25 10.83
C TYR A 113 -12.23 15.83 11.05
N MET A 114 -11.95 16.23 12.29
CA MET A 114 -10.61 16.65 12.68
C MET A 114 -9.82 15.41 13.10
N PHE A 115 -8.67 15.21 12.48
CA PHE A 115 -7.69 14.24 12.94
C PHE A 115 -7.02 14.80 14.20
N LEU A 116 -7.27 14.17 15.33
CA LEU A 116 -6.48 14.34 16.55
C LEU A 116 -5.64 13.10 16.76
#